data_d2f9e71f41d75980a7a2df5b23db2a64
#
_entry.id   d2f9e71f41d75980a7a2df5b23db2a64
#
_cell.length_a   1.000
_cell.length_b   1.000
_cell.length_c   1.000
_cell.angle_alpha   90.00
_cell.angle_beta   90.00
_cell.angle_gamma   90.00
#
_symmetry.space_group_name_H-M   'P 1'
#
loop_
_entity.id
_entity.type
_entity.pdbx_description
1 polymer ?
#
loop_
_entity_poly.entity_id
_entity_poly.type
_entity_poly.pdbx_seq_one_letter_code
_entity_poly.pdbx_strand_id
1 'polypeptide(L)'
;MRRLQLTQPPPFGTIHPDDDRDIQIQRPRDVARKHLWQESRLLVRDLIFALMVLALVMVFIIQPVKVEGTSMLPYLHDGERIFVNKLIYYDEYRWAPKIYRSDIVVFWFPDDPSKSYIKRVIGLPGDTVEVHDGHVNVNGRDLDEGYLDPHLNMSHASKPPTYVKPGYYFVMGDNRDNSSDSRIWGLVPKKYIYGKALFRYWPLGSAKLIERDSHNNGVPRGADYRRDGDSLDSDDR
;
A
#
# COMPACT_ATOMS: atom_id res chain seq x y z
N MET A 1 96.26 -21.11 -14.95
CA MET A 1 95.93 -19.83 -15.71
C MET A 1 94.78 -20.14 -16.65
N ARG A 2 93.54 -19.82 -16.27
CA ARG A 2 92.30 -19.98 -17.11
C ARG A 2 92.08 -18.58 -17.81
N ARG A 3 92.15 -18.61 -19.15
CA ARG A 3 91.79 -17.41 -19.95
C ARG A 3 90.27 -17.26 -19.95
N LEU A 4 89.84 -16.11 -19.53
CA LEU A 4 88.46 -15.65 -19.70
C LEU A 4 88.24 -15.32 -21.18
N GLN A 5 87.37 -16.05 -21.86
CA GLN A 5 86.88 -15.69 -23.19
C GLN A 5 85.79 -14.64 -23.05
N LEU A 6 86.03 -13.46 -23.51
CA LEU A 6 85.04 -12.42 -23.69
C LEU A 6 84.13 -12.78 -24.86
N THR A 7 82.93 -13.15 -24.58
CA THR A 7 81.83 -13.34 -25.56
C THR A 7 81.44 -11.97 -26.11
N GLN A 8 81.55 -11.80 -27.41
CA GLN A 8 81.11 -10.57 -28.10
C GLN A 8 79.59 -10.42 -27.94
N PRO A 9 79.07 -9.17 -27.79
CA PRO A 9 77.65 -8.92 -27.81
C PRO A 9 77.05 -9.25 -29.16
N PRO A 10 75.77 -9.71 -29.21
CA PRO A 10 75.13 -10.04 -30.49
C PRO A 10 75.00 -8.77 -31.35
N PRO A 11 75.07 -8.91 -32.69
CA PRO A 11 74.95 -7.80 -33.60
C PRO A 11 73.56 -7.15 -33.44
N PHE A 12 73.57 -5.82 -33.41
CA PHE A 12 72.34 -5.03 -33.42
C PHE A 12 71.51 -5.49 -34.61
N GLY A 13 70.28 -6.01 -34.28
CA GLY A 13 69.33 -6.38 -35.32
C GLY A 13 69.01 -5.18 -36.19
N THR A 14 69.16 -5.36 -37.48
CA THR A 14 68.75 -4.39 -38.49
C THR A 14 67.23 -4.21 -38.34
N ILE A 15 66.80 -2.99 -37.98
CA ILE A 15 65.38 -2.60 -37.98
C ILE A 15 64.97 -2.61 -39.45
N HIS A 16 64.10 -3.58 -39.81
CA HIS A 16 63.45 -3.64 -41.12
C HIS A 16 62.49 -2.45 -41.21
N PRO A 17 62.56 -1.58 -42.25
CA PRO A 17 61.70 -0.42 -42.42
C PRO A 17 60.22 -0.78 -42.74
N ASP A 18 59.89 -2.06 -42.92
CA ASP A 18 58.55 -2.49 -43.33
C ASP A 18 57.71 -3.10 -42.18
N ASP A 19 58.12 -2.93 -40.91
CA ASP A 19 57.25 -3.28 -39.77
C ASP A 19 56.38 -2.08 -39.35
N ASP A 20 55.66 -1.54 -40.34
CA ASP A 20 54.54 -0.60 -40.11
C ASP A 20 53.36 -1.36 -39.47
N ARG A 21 53.56 -1.90 -38.29
CA ARG A 21 52.44 -2.21 -37.44
C ARG A 21 51.81 -0.89 -37.10
N ASP A 22 50.71 -0.58 -37.75
CA ASP A 22 49.85 0.51 -37.43
C ASP A 22 49.58 0.52 -35.90
N ILE A 23 50.43 1.19 -35.16
CA ILE A 23 50.18 1.51 -33.77
C ILE A 23 49.05 2.56 -33.84
N GLN A 24 47.83 2.03 -33.85
CA GLN A 24 46.64 2.85 -33.72
C GLN A 24 46.67 3.51 -32.34
N ILE A 25 47.31 4.66 -32.27
CA ILE A 25 47.25 5.52 -31.11
C ILE A 25 45.81 6.00 -31.00
N GLN A 26 45.00 5.26 -30.25
CA GLN A 26 43.63 5.68 -29.93
C GLN A 26 43.72 7.04 -29.21
N ARG A 27 43.17 8.07 -29.84
CA ARG A 27 43.18 9.43 -29.28
C ARG A 27 42.51 9.38 -27.90
N PRO A 28 43.11 9.94 -26.85
CA PRO A 28 42.56 9.89 -25.48
C PRO A 28 41.11 10.37 -25.38
N ARG A 29 40.74 11.28 -26.28
CA ARG A 29 39.35 11.77 -26.40
C ARG A 29 38.31 10.72 -26.83
N ASP A 30 38.73 9.76 -27.66
CA ASP A 30 37.79 8.71 -28.14
C ASP A 30 37.59 7.63 -27.11
N VAL A 31 38.57 7.35 -26.27
CA VAL A 31 38.47 6.43 -25.13
C VAL A 31 37.58 7.03 -24.05
N ALA A 32 37.79 8.29 -23.68
CA ALA A 32 36.96 9.01 -22.71
C ALA A 32 35.48 9.10 -23.17
N ARG A 33 35.27 9.37 -24.46
CA ARG A 33 33.91 9.45 -25.04
C ARG A 33 33.22 8.10 -25.04
N LYS A 34 33.89 7.00 -25.32
CA LYS A 34 33.33 5.64 -25.23
C LYS A 34 32.96 5.27 -23.79
N HIS A 35 33.81 5.66 -22.83
CA HIS A 35 33.54 5.42 -21.40
C HIS A 35 32.32 6.20 -20.92
N LEU A 36 32.19 7.46 -21.25
CA LEU A 36 31.03 8.27 -20.96
C LEU A 36 29.75 7.71 -21.60
N TRP A 37 29.82 7.21 -22.83
CA TRP A 37 28.67 6.57 -23.48
C TRP A 37 28.26 5.24 -22.83
N GLN A 38 29.22 4.47 -22.33
CA GLN A 38 28.90 3.24 -21.61
C GLN A 38 28.25 3.53 -20.24
N GLU A 39 28.79 4.48 -19.50
CA GLU A 39 28.22 4.91 -18.22
C GLU A 39 26.81 5.49 -18.39
N SER A 40 26.60 6.36 -19.40
CA SER A 40 25.27 6.93 -19.65
C SER A 40 24.25 5.87 -20.03
N ARG A 41 24.64 4.84 -20.81
CA ARG A 41 23.73 3.71 -21.13
C ARG A 41 23.33 2.89 -19.89
N LEU A 42 24.24 2.67 -18.96
CA LEU A 42 23.96 2.00 -17.70
C LEU A 42 22.98 2.81 -16.85
N LEU A 43 23.21 4.12 -16.71
CA LEU A 43 22.31 5.03 -15.98
C LEU A 43 20.91 5.06 -16.61
N VAL A 44 20.81 5.13 -17.94
CA VAL A 44 19.53 5.11 -18.65
C VAL A 44 18.80 3.77 -18.44
N ARG A 45 19.50 2.66 -18.50
CA ARG A 45 18.93 1.33 -18.22
C ARG A 45 18.40 1.25 -16.80
N ASP A 46 19.19 1.72 -15.81
CA ASP A 46 18.82 1.68 -14.40
C ASP A 46 17.63 2.59 -14.11
N LEU A 47 17.57 3.75 -14.77
CA LEU A 47 16.41 4.65 -14.71
C LEU A 47 15.15 3.98 -15.30
N ILE A 48 15.26 3.36 -16.47
CA ILE A 48 14.14 2.64 -17.10
C ILE A 48 13.67 1.50 -16.18
N PHE A 49 14.59 0.75 -15.59
CA PHE A 49 14.26 -0.32 -14.65
C PHE A 49 13.54 0.23 -13.40
N ALA A 50 14.04 1.31 -12.82
CA ALA A 50 13.40 1.96 -11.67
C ALA A 50 11.98 2.47 -12.00
N LEU A 51 11.79 3.08 -13.18
CA LEU A 51 10.47 3.53 -13.64
C LEU A 51 9.52 2.34 -13.88
N MET A 52 10.02 1.24 -14.41
CA MET A 52 9.23 0.01 -14.59
C MET A 52 8.79 -0.57 -13.25
N VAL A 53 9.67 -0.67 -12.27
CA VAL A 53 9.35 -1.13 -10.91
C VAL A 53 8.33 -0.21 -10.26
N LEU A 54 8.51 1.11 -10.37
CA LEU A 54 7.56 2.10 -9.85
C LEU A 54 6.18 1.93 -10.49
N ALA A 55 6.12 1.75 -11.81
CA ALA A 55 4.87 1.50 -12.52
C ALA A 55 4.17 0.22 -12.03
N LEU A 56 4.92 -0.87 -11.83
CA LEU A 56 4.39 -2.12 -11.27
C LEU A 56 3.82 -1.90 -9.86
N VAL A 57 4.54 -1.19 -8.99
CA VAL A 57 4.06 -0.87 -7.64
C VAL A 57 2.76 -0.05 -7.72
N MET A 58 2.71 0.99 -8.56
CA MET A 58 1.51 1.83 -8.73
C MET A 58 0.32 1.05 -9.30
N VAL A 59 0.55 0.11 -10.20
CA VAL A 59 -0.54 -0.67 -10.81
C VAL A 59 -1.07 -1.75 -9.85
N PHE A 60 -0.20 -2.47 -9.16
CA PHE A 60 -0.58 -3.67 -8.40
C PHE A 60 -0.73 -3.46 -6.89
N ILE A 61 -0.02 -2.51 -6.30
CA ILE A 61 0.06 -2.34 -4.85
C ILE A 61 -0.67 -1.09 -4.37
N ILE A 62 -0.45 0.05 -5.02
CA ILE A 62 -0.92 1.36 -4.55
C ILE A 62 -1.79 2.00 -5.62
N GLN A 63 -2.93 2.55 -5.19
CA GLN A 63 -3.81 3.33 -6.07
C GLN A 63 -4.03 4.71 -5.48
N PRO A 64 -3.75 5.80 -6.23
CA PRO A 64 -4.16 7.14 -5.84
C PRO A 64 -5.68 7.30 -6.00
N VAL A 65 -6.32 7.84 -4.98
CA VAL A 65 -7.77 8.11 -4.95
C VAL A 65 -7.99 9.53 -4.47
N LYS A 66 -8.92 10.25 -5.10
CA LYS A 66 -9.42 11.54 -4.63
C LYS A 66 -10.64 11.29 -3.73
N VAL A 67 -10.64 11.87 -2.55
CA VAL A 67 -11.78 11.86 -1.63
C VAL A 67 -12.82 12.85 -2.16
N GLU A 68 -14.06 12.40 -2.28
CA GLU A 68 -15.19 13.24 -2.70
C GLU A 68 -16.30 13.16 -1.66
N GLY A 69 -16.84 14.33 -1.30
CA GLY A 69 -17.89 14.49 -0.32
C GLY A 69 -17.40 14.63 1.13
N THR A 70 -18.34 14.72 2.03
CA THR A 70 -18.13 15.11 3.44
C THR A 70 -18.37 13.99 4.44
N SER A 71 -18.66 12.78 3.97
CA SER A 71 -19.08 11.66 4.83
C SER A 71 -17.97 11.13 5.77
N MET A 72 -16.72 11.49 5.53
CA MET A 72 -15.57 11.08 6.35
C MET A 72 -14.97 12.23 7.17
N LEU A 73 -15.67 13.38 7.24
CA LEU A 73 -15.27 14.47 8.14
C LEU A 73 -15.35 14.02 9.60
N PRO A 74 -14.48 14.49 10.48
CA PRO A 74 -13.38 15.45 10.23
C PRO A 74 -12.10 14.77 9.73
N TYR A 75 -12.06 13.44 9.65
CA TYR A 75 -10.82 12.69 9.41
C TYR A 75 -10.31 12.86 7.98
N LEU A 76 -11.21 12.79 6.98
CA LEU A 76 -10.88 13.06 5.58
C LEU A 76 -11.82 14.13 5.01
N HIS A 77 -11.25 15.10 4.29
CA HIS A 77 -11.97 16.22 3.71
C HIS A 77 -12.16 16.04 2.20
N ASP A 78 -13.17 16.70 1.68
CA ASP A 78 -13.38 16.77 0.23
C ASP A 78 -12.15 17.33 -0.51
N GLY A 79 -11.82 16.74 -1.64
CA GLY A 79 -10.66 17.13 -2.45
C GLY A 79 -9.32 16.59 -2.00
N GLU A 80 -9.21 15.99 -0.80
CA GLU A 80 -7.99 15.34 -0.36
C GLU A 80 -7.63 14.15 -1.27
N ARG A 81 -6.33 13.85 -1.37
CA ARG A 81 -5.85 12.70 -2.14
C ARG A 81 -5.10 11.73 -1.25
N ILE A 82 -5.46 10.48 -1.36
CA ILE A 82 -4.93 9.40 -0.54
C ILE A 82 -4.35 8.29 -1.42
N PHE A 83 -3.36 7.60 -0.90
CA PHE A 83 -2.94 6.31 -1.43
C PHE A 83 -3.71 5.19 -0.75
N VAL A 84 -4.16 4.25 -1.56
CA VAL A 84 -4.94 3.09 -1.15
C VAL A 84 -4.11 1.84 -1.40
N ASN A 85 -3.97 0.99 -0.38
CA ASN A 85 -3.30 -0.29 -0.48
C ASN A 85 -4.26 -1.35 -1.04
N LYS A 86 -3.94 -1.87 -2.22
CA LYS A 86 -4.73 -2.90 -2.93
C LYS A 86 -4.40 -4.32 -2.48
N LEU A 87 -3.31 -4.54 -1.74
CA LEU A 87 -2.91 -5.87 -1.30
C LEU A 87 -3.95 -6.53 -0.39
N ILE A 88 -4.85 -5.76 0.23
CA ILE A 88 -5.97 -6.32 1.02
C ILE A 88 -6.93 -7.16 0.18
N TYR A 89 -6.96 -6.98 -1.14
CA TYR A 89 -7.74 -7.82 -2.05
C TYR A 89 -7.25 -9.28 -2.05
N TYR A 90 -5.97 -9.48 -1.72
CA TYR A 90 -5.32 -10.79 -1.71
C TYR A 90 -5.24 -11.41 -0.30
N ASP A 91 -6.13 -11.02 0.63
CA ASP A 91 -6.08 -11.43 2.04
C ASP A 91 -6.34 -12.93 2.28
N GLU A 92 -6.69 -13.69 1.25
CA GLU A 92 -6.66 -15.16 1.25
C GLU A 92 -5.24 -15.69 1.47
N TYR A 93 -4.23 -14.91 1.09
CA TYR A 93 -2.85 -15.28 1.31
C TYR A 93 -2.37 -14.84 2.69
N ARG A 94 -1.66 -15.71 3.40
CA ARG A 94 -1.16 -15.48 4.77
C ARG A 94 -0.29 -14.21 4.91
N TRP A 95 0.36 -13.78 3.84
CA TRP A 95 1.23 -12.59 3.81
C TRP A 95 0.47 -11.28 3.55
N ALA A 96 -0.76 -11.34 3.08
CA ALA A 96 -1.52 -10.16 2.72
C ALA A 96 -2.10 -9.46 3.98
N PRO A 97 -2.17 -8.13 3.99
CA PRO A 97 -2.74 -7.39 5.09
C PRO A 97 -4.24 -7.69 5.21
N LYS A 98 -4.69 -7.93 6.44
CA LYS A 98 -6.12 -8.15 6.76
C LYS A 98 -6.83 -6.83 7.03
N ILE A 99 -8.14 -6.84 6.89
CA ILE A 99 -9.01 -5.73 7.29
C ILE A 99 -9.34 -5.89 8.78
N TYR A 100 -9.16 -4.81 9.52
CA TYR A 100 -9.46 -4.74 10.95
C TYR A 100 -10.55 -3.70 11.22
N ARG A 101 -11.15 -3.76 12.41
CA ARG A 101 -12.05 -2.72 12.89
C ARG A 101 -11.32 -1.38 12.92
N SER A 102 -12.02 -0.29 12.64
CA SER A 102 -11.52 1.08 12.48
C SER A 102 -10.64 1.33 11.25
N ASP A 103 -10.37 0.34 10.40
CA ASP A 103 -9.72 0.59 9.10
C ASP A 103 -10.63 1.41 8.19
N ILE A 104 -10.05 2.34 7.44
CA ILE A 104 -10.76 3.08 6.40
C ILE A 104 -10.57 2.33 5.08
N VAL A 105 -11.68 1.91 4.49
CA VAL A 105 -11.69 1.10 3.26
C VAL A 105 -12.36 1.83 2.11
N VAL A 106 -11.91 1.51 0.91
CA VAL A 106 -12.52 1.97 -0.36
C VAL A 106 -13.12 0.77 -1.07
N PHE A 107 -14.36 0.92 -1.51
CA PHE A 107 -15.12 -0.17 -2.09
C PHE A 107 -16.09 0.32 -3.16
N TRP A 108 -16.47 -0.56 -4.06
CA TRP A 108 -17.56 -0.32 -5.00
C TRP A 108 -18.89 -0.39 -4.26
N PHE A 109 -19.76 0.60 -4.50
CA PHE A 109 -21.06 0.64 -3.84
C PHE A 109 -21.91 -0.57 -4.27
N PRO A 110 -22.48 -1.35 -3.33
CA PRO A 110 -23.13 -2.62 -3.66
C PRO A 110 -24.32 -2.49 -4.61
N ASP A 111 -25.10 -1.39 -4.51
CA ASP A 111 -26.28 -1.17 -5.32
C ASP A 111 -25.97 -0.50 -6.68
N ASP A 112 -24.79 0.14 -6.79
CA ASP A 112 -24.30 0.77 -8.02
C ASP A 112 -22.77 0.70 -8.08
N PRO A 113 -22.19 -0.40 -8.61
CA PRO A 113 -20.74 -0.59 -8.67
C PRO A 113 -19.98 0.40 -9.58
N SER A 114 -20.68 1.27 -10.30
CA SER A 114 -20.04 2.38 -11.00
C SER A 114 -19.51 3.46 -10.06
N LYS A 115 -19.98 3.47 -8.80
CA LYS A 115 -19.59 4.41 -7.75
C LYS A 115 -18.67 3.74 -6.74
N SER A 116 -17.69 4.49 -6.26
CA SER A 116 -16.80 4.07 -5.17
C SER A 116 -17.06 4.90 -3.93
N TYR A 117 -17.12 4.23 -2.79
CA TYR A 117 -17.29 4.86 -1.50
C TYR A 117 -16.08 4.61 -0.61
N ILE A 118 -15.86 5.55 0.31
CA ILE A 118 -14.86 5.45 1.37
C ILE A 118 -15.57 5.52 2.72
N LYS A 119 -15.35 4.52 3.58
CA LYS A 119 -15.98 4.39 4.89
C LYS A 119 -15.04 3.72 5.89
N ARG A 120 -15.35 3.86 7.17
CA ARG A 120 -14.66 3.17 8.25
C ARG A 120 -15.34 1.84 8.57
N VAL A 121 -14.54 0.80 8.76
CA VAL A 121 -15.02 -0.53 9.17
C VAL A 121 -15.40 -0.49 10.66
N ILE A 122 -16.65 -0.81 10.94
CA ILE A 122 -17.21 -0.86 12.27
C ILE A 122 -17.41 -2.32 12.72
N GLY A 123 -18.02 -3.15 11.88
CA GLY A 123 -18.24 -4.56 12.15
C GLY A 123 -17.45 -5.46 11.22
N LEU A 124 -16.83 -6.48 11.80
CA LEU A 124 -16.09 -7.54 11.11
C LEU A 124 -17.02 -8.77 10.92
N PRO A 125 -16.67 -9.69 10.02
CA PRO A 125 -17.38 -10.97 9.91
C PRO A 125 -17.57 -11.65 11.28
N GLY A 126 -18.79 -12.07 11.59
CA GLY A 126 -19.17 -12.69 12.87
C GLY A 126 -19.57 -11.72 13.97
N ASP A 127 -19.44 -10.41 13.77
CA ASP A 127 -19.88 -9.42 14.74
C ASP A 127 -21.39 -9.18 14.67
N THR A 128 -21.96 -8.73 15.78
CA THR A 128 -23.28 -8.10 15.84
C THR A 128 -23.10 -6.63 16.13
N VAL A 129 -23.56 -5.79 15.22
CA VAL A 129 -23.48 -4.32 15.32
C VAL A 129 -24.86 -3.77 15.59
N GLU A 130 -24.99 -2.94 16.60
CA GLU A 130 -26.19 -2.19 16.95
C GLU A 130 -25.86 -0.69 17.00
N VAL A 131 -26.77 0.13 16.55
CA VAL A 131 -26.68 1.59 16.74
C VAL A 131 -27.90 2.02 17.55
N HIS A 132 -27.66 2.59 18.70
CA HIS A 132 -28.71 3.10 19.58
C HIS A 132 -28.44 4.54 19.96
N ASP A 133 -29.39 5.40 19.65
CA ASP A 133 -29.30 6.84 19.97
C ASP A 133 -27.97 7.47 19.52
N GLY A 134 -27.49 7.12 18.31
CA GLY A 134 -26.23 7.56 17.75
C GLY A 134 -24.98 6.81 18.22
N HIS A 135 -25.06 6.04 19.30
CA HIS A 135 -23.95 5.26 19.85
C HIS A 135 -23.85 3.89 19.18
N VAL A 136 -22.64 3.47 18.92
CA VAL A 136 -22.37 2.17 18.28
C VAL A 136 -21.97 1.13 19.31
N ASN A 137 -22.68 0.02 19.36
CA ASN A 137 -22.35 -1.16 20.15
C ASN A 137 -21.97 -2.32 19.24
N VAL A 138 -20.89 -3.02 19.59
CA VAL A 138 -20.44 -4.22 18.88
C VAL A 138 -20.25 -5.35 19.86
N ASN A 139 -20.99 -6.44 19.65
CA ASN A 139 -20.95 -7.64 20.49
C ASN A 139 -21.23 -7.34 21.98
N GLY A 140 -22.14 -6.40 22.25
CA GLY A 140 -22.52 -5.99 23.60
C GLY A 140 -21.56 -5.00 24.27
N ARG A 141 -20.60 -4.43 23.54
CA ARG A 141 -19.67 -3.41 24.04
C ARG A 141 -19.76 -2.15 23.21
N ASP A 142 -19.83 -1.02 23.87
CA ASP A 142 -19.78 0.28 23.20
C ASP A 142 -18.41 0.50 22.57
N LEU A 143 -18.44 1.02 21.34
CA LEU A 143 -17.23 1.42 20.64
C LEU A 143 -16.71 2.74 21.18
N ASP A 144 -15.40 2.81 21.41
CA ASP A 144 -14.73 4.09 21.62
C ASP A 144 -14.54 4.77 20.26
N GLU A 145 -15.22 5.88 20.08
CA GLU A 145 -15.26 6.63 18.83
C GLU A 145 -14.66 8.04 18.97
N GLY A 146 -13.55 8.15 19.70
CA GLY A 146 -12.84 9.40 19.93
C GLY A 146 -12.35 10.12 18.66
N TYR A 147 -12.47 9.50 17.49
CA TYR A 147 -12.20 10.09 16.19
C TYR A 147 -13.36 10.93 15.62
N LEU A 148 -14.55 10.86 16.23
CA LEU A 148 -15.72 11.58 15.78
C LEU A 148 -15.71 13.03 16.29
N ASP A 149 -16.25 13.94 15.48
CA ASP A 149 -16.56 15.29 15.90
C ASP A 149 -18.02 15.34 16.44
N PRO A 150 -18.24 15.70 17.71
CA PRO A 150 -19.58 15.78 18.27
C PRO A 150 -20.55 16.67 17.47
N HIS A 151 -20.05 17.71 16.80
CA HIS A 151 -20.89 18.62 15.99
C HIS A 151 -21.36 17.99 14.65
N LEU A 152 -20.73 16.90 14.22
CA LEU A 152 -21.08 16.15 13.02
C LEU A 152 -21.79 14.82 13.34
N ASN A 153 -22.14 14.60 14.61
CA ASN A 153 -22.67 13.35 15.14
C ASN A 153 -23.79 13.60 16.17
N MET A 154 -24.69 14.52 15.85
CA MET A 154 -25.84 14.88 16.70
C MET A 154 -27.07 14.02 16.42
N SER A 155 -27.04 13.21 15.37
CA SER A 155 -28.17 12.35 14.98
C SER A 155 -28.36 11.24 15.99
N HIS A 156 -29.58 11.14 16.53
CA HIS A 156 -30.03 10.03 17.36
C HIS A 156 -30.50 8.81 16.53
N ALA A 157 -29.83 8.58 15.39
CA ALA A 157 -30.16 7.47 14.52
C ALA A 157 -29.99 6.13 15.27
N SER A 158 -30.95 5.24 15.09
CA SER A 158 -30.89 3.89 15.65
C SER A 158 -31.04 2.84 14.56
N LYS A 159 -30.31 1.74 14.70
CA LYS A 159 -30.41 0.56 13.85
C LYS A 159 -30.39 -0.67 14.74
N PRO A 160 -31.38 -1.58 14.58
CA PRO A 160 -31.44 -2.80 15.37
C PRO A 160 -30.21 -3.66 15.14
N PRO A 161 -29.91 -4.59 16.06
CA PRO A 161 -28.77 -5.49 15.97
C PRO A 161 -28.69 -6.14 14.59
N THR A 162 -27.54 -5.96 13.93
CA THR A 162 -27.27 -6.48 12.59
C THR A 162 -26.10 -7.44 12.68
N TYR A 163 -26.34 -8.72 12.41
CA TYR A 163 -25.29 -9.71 12.33
C TYR A 163 -24.49 -9.55 11.03
N VAL A 164 -23.18 -9.41 11.16
CA VAL A 164 -22.24 -9.30 10.04
C VAL A 164 -21.87 -10.71 9.58
N LYS A 165 -22.53 -11.18 8.53
CA LYS A 165 -22.30 -12.52 8.01
C LYS A 165 -20.88 -12.71 7.46
N PRO A 166 -20.36 -13.95 7.38
CA PRO A 166 -19.05 -14.25 6.79
C PRO A 166 -18.89 -13.64 5.41
N GLY A 167 -17.71 -13.04 5.15
CA GLY A 167 -17.41 -12.39 3.89
C GLY A 167 -18.03 -11.00 3.70
N TYR A 168 -18.57 -10.38 4.77
CA TYR A 168 -19.17 -9.05 4.74
C TYR A 168 -18.62 -8.17 5.84
N TYR A 169 -18.78 -6.86 5.66
CA TYR A 169 -18.37 -5.84 6.61
C TYR A 169 -19.50 -4.83 6.84
N PHE A 170 -19.60 -4.34 8.08
CA PHE A 170 -20.45 -3.22 8.41
C PHE A 170 -19.59 -1.97 8.45
N VAL A 171 -19.91 -0.97 7.65
CA VAL A 171 -19.10 0.25 7.50
C VAL A 171 -19.94 1.49 7.77
N MET A 172 -19.31 2.53 8.34
CA MET A 172 -19.96 3.82 8.60
C MET A 172 -19.04 4.98 8.19
N GLY A 173 -19.65 6.11 7.87
CA GLY A 173 -18.92 7.36 7.72
C GLY A 173 -18.57 7.97 9.08
N ASP A 174 -17.51 8.78 9.14
CA ASP A 174 -17.14 9.50 10.35
C ASP A 174 -18.07 10.70 10.60
N ASN A 175 -18.62 11.30 9.54
CA ASN A 175 -19.73 12.26 9.64
C ASN A 175 -21.07 11.49 9.68
N ARG A 176 -21.49 11.13 10.88
CA ARG A 176 -22.69 10.30 11.12
C ARG A 176 -23.97 10.91 10.62
N ASP A 177 -24.05 12.23 10.67
CA ASP A 177 -25.25 12.99 10.26
C ASP A 177 -25.35 13.12 8.74
N ASN A 178 -24.23 13.04 8.03
CA ASN A 178 -24.17 13.17 6.57
C ASN A 178 -23.41 12.00 5.92
N SER A 179 -23.83 10.78 6.19
CA SER A 179 -23.26 9.59 5.59
C SER A 179 -24.32 8.59 5.16
N SER A 180 -24.31 8.25 3.88
CA SER A 180 -24.99 7.07 3.37
C SER A 180 -24.04 5.88 3.55
N ASP A 181 -24.39 4.94 4.45
CA ASP A 181 -23.54 3.82 4.85
C ASP A 181 -24.38 2.58 5.26
N SER A 182 -23.76 1.60 5.91
CA SER A 182 -24.40 0.33 6.26
C SER A 182 -25.63 0.47 7.14
N ARG A 183 -25.84 1.60 7.78
CA ARG A 183 -27.09 1.89 8.51
C ARG A 183 -28.29 1.93 7.57
N ILE A 184 -28.08 2.35 6.32
CA ILE A 184 -29.12 2.57 5.31
C ILE A 184 -29.21 1.37 4.36
N TRP A 185 -28.12 1.03 3.67
CA TRP A 185 -28.10 0.06 2.56
C TRP A 185 -27.51 -1.30 2.96
N GLY A 186 -27.07 -1.51 4.23
CA GLY A 186 -26.66 -2.80 4.74
C GLY A 186 -25.18 -3.12 4.61
N LEU A 187 -24.84 -4.41 4.50
CA LEU A 187 -23.47 -4.91 4.56
C LEU A 187 -22.74 -4.80 3.23
N VAL A 188 -21.44 -4.52 3.30
CA VAL A 188 -20.53 -4.51 2.13
C VAL A 188 -19.91 -5.88 1.96
N PRO A 189 -20.10 -6.55 0.81
CA PRO A 189 -19.37 -7.78 0.49
C PRO A 189 -17.86 -7.50 0.40
N LYS A 190 -17.04 -8.38 0.97
CA LYS A 190 -15.58 -8.30 0.90
C LYS A 190 -15.06 -8.12 -0.53
N LYS A 191 -15.63 -8.83 -1.50
CA LYS A 191 -15.24 -8.75 -2.91
C LYS A 191 -15.38 -7.36 -3.55
N TYR A 192 -16.13 -6.46 -2.91
CA TYR A 192 -16.26 -5.07 -3.36
C TYR A 192 -15.22 -4.14 -2.74
N ILE A 193 -14.57 -4.56 -1.64
CA ILE A 193 -13.51 -3.78 -1.01
C ILE A 193 -12.22 -3.98 -1.80
N TYR A 194 -11.81 -2.95 -2.53
CA TYR A 194 -10.61 -3.02 -3.39
C TYR A 194 -9.39 -2.36 -2.78
N GLY A 195 -9.53 -1.68 -1.63
CA GLY A 195 -8.39 -1.08 -1.01
C GLY A 195 -8.63 -0.55 0.41
N LYS A 196 -7.52 -0.39 1.13
CA LYS A 196 -7.44 0.22 2.46
C LYS A 196 -6.68 1.53 2.34
N ALA A 197 -7.22 2.61 2.90
CA ALA A 197 -6.55 3.90 2.96
C ALA A 197 -5.24 3.78 3.75
N LEU A 198 -4.14 4.26 3.18
CA LEU A 198 -2.81 4.09 3.73
C LEU A 198 -2.16 5.42 4.10
N PHE A 199 -2.20 6.38 3.20
CA PHE A 199 -1.48 7.63 3.36
C PHE A 199 -2.21 8.77 2.64
N ARG A 200 -2.40 9.90 3.32
CA ARG A 200 -2.88 11.13 2.70
C ARG A 200 -1.68 11.92 2.21
N TYR A 201 -1.59 12.13 0.89
CA TYR A 201 -0.47 12.84 0.28
C TYR A 201 -0.79 14.26 -0.18
N TRP A 202 -2.07 14.62 -0.25
CA TRP A 202 -2.50 15.95 -0.62
C TRP A 202 -3.66 16.43 0.25
N PRO A 203 -3.66 17.69 0.70
CA PRO A 203 -2.61 18.71 0.52
C PRO A 203 -1.34 18.38 1.29
N LEU A 204 -0.18 18.84 0.78
CA LEU A 204 1.14 18.51 1.37
C LEU A 204 1.26 18.92 2.84
N GLY A 205 0.61 20.04 3.23
CA GLY A 205 0.63 20.52 4.62
C GLY A 205 -0.07 19.60 5.62
N SER A 206 -0.91 18.67 5.15
CA SER A 206 -1.60 17.68 5.99
C SER A 206 -1.25 16.23 5.63
N ALA A 207 -0.13 16.04 4.91
CA ALA A 207 0.34 14.72 4.52
C ALA A 207 0.67 13.88 5.77
N LYS A 208 0.02 12.72 5.91
CA LYS A 208 0.23 11.80 7.04
C LYS A 208 -0.25 10.39 6.74
N LEU A 209 0.26 9.42 7.50
CA LEU A 209 -0.28 8.07 7.50
C LEU A 209 -1.73 8.07 8.01
N ILE A 210 -2.56 7.26 7.38
CA ILE A 210 -3.92 6.99 7.82
C ILE A 210 -3.85 5.80 8.75
N GLU A 211 -3.80 6.10 10.04
CA GLU A 211 -3.70 5.09 11.08
C GLU A 211 -5.09 4.60 11.49
N ARG A 212 -5.13 3.33 11.84
CA ARG A 212 -6.30 2.74 12.46
C ARG A 212 -6.38 3.21 13.91
N ASP A 213 -7.56 3.57 14.36
CA ASP A 213 -7.80 3.76 15.78
C ASP A 213 -7.62 2.42 16.51
N SER A 214 -6.67 2.38 17.44
CA SER A 214 -6.32 1.19 18.20
C SER A 214 -7.13 1.00 19.48
N HIS A 215 -7.89 1.99 19.92
CA HIS A 215 -8.67 1.95 21.19
C HIS A 215 -9.68 0.80 21.18
N ASN A 216 -10.18 0.42 20.02
CA ASN A 216 -11.16 -0.64 19.84
C ASN A 216 -10.58 -2.06 19.67
N ASN A 217 -9.28 -2.26 19.89
CA ASN A 217 -8.67 -3.60 19.81
C ASN A 217 -9.17 -4.56 20.91
N GLY A 218 -9.69 -4.04 22.01
CA GLY A 218 -10.25 -4.80 23.11
C GLY A 218 -11.68 -5.32 22.92
N VAL A 219 -12.37 -4.92 21.84
CA VAL A 219 -13.72 -5.43 21.54
C VAL A 219 -13.60 -6.86 21.00
N PRO A 220 -14.25 -7.85 21.64
CA PRO A 220 -14.17 -9.23 21.21
C PRO A 220 -14.63 -9.38 19.75
N ARG A 221 -13.97 -10.27 19.01
CA ARG A 221 -14.40 -10.65 17.68
C ARG A 221 -15.59 -11.62 17.79
N GLY A 222 -16.50 -11.57 16.83
CA GLY A 222 -17.59 -12.53 16.74
C GLY A 222 -17.09 -13.98 16.58
N ALA A 223 -17.92 -14.94 16.97
CA ALA A 223 -17.55 -16.36 17.05
C ALA A 223 -17.02 -16.96 15.74
N ASP A 224 -17.49 -16.48 14.58
CA ASP A 224 -17.12 -17.04 13.28
C ASP A 224 -15.75 -16.59 12.75
N TYR A 225 -15.13 -15.58 13.37
CA TYR A 225 -13.81 -15.10 12.96
C TYR A 225 -12.66 -16.05 13.36
N ARG A 226 -12.93 -17.01 14.27
CA ARG A 226 -11.91 -17.95 14.78
C ARG A 226 -11.52 -19.06 13.81
N ARG A 227 -12.25 -19.27 12.71
CA ARG A 227 -12.07 -20.49 11.90
C ARG A 227 -11.00 -20.43 10.83
N ASP A 228 -10.57 -19.25 10.39
CA ASP A 228 -9.67 -19.18 9.21
C ASP A 228 -8.20 -18.91 9.52
N GLY A 229 -7.78 -18.78 10.78
CA GLY A 229 -6.40 -18.39 11.11
C GLY A 229 -5.74 -19.01 12.36
N ASP A 230 -6.49 -19.55 13.31
CA ASP A 230 -5.95 -19.92 14.63
C ASP A 230 -5.84 -21.43 14.88
N SER A 231 -5.89 -22.27 13.87
CA SER A 231 -5.85 -23.73 14.06
C SER A 231 -4.42 -24.33 14.08
N LEU A 232 -3.37 -23.55 14.20
CA LEU A 232 -1.99 -24.05 14.16
C LEU A 232 -1.10 -23.74 15.36
N ASP A 233 -1.60 -23.17 16.46
CA ASP A 233 -0.77 -22.87 17.64
C ASP A 233 -1.29 -23.49 18.96
N SER A 234 -1.75 -24.72 18.92
CA SER A 234 -2.04 -25.46 20.17
C SER A 234 -1.63 -26.93 20.07
N ASP A 235 -0.35 -27.18 19.74
CA ASP A 235 0.25 -28.47 20.07
C ASP A 235 1.78 -28.29 20.14
N ASP A 236 2.24 -27.81 21.28
CA ASP A 236 3.55 -28.07 21.84
C ASP A 236 3.51 -27.79 23.34
N ARG A 237 3.22 -28.86 24.06
CA ARG A 237 3.64 -29.05 25.45
C ARG A 237 4.35 -30.39 25.56
#